data_95cf66de4e2c3df8cfc47f422181a68d
#
_entry.id   95cf66de4e2c3df8cfc47f422181a68d
#
_cell.length_a   1.000
_cell.length_b   1.000
_cell.length_c   1.000
_cell.angle_alpha   90.00
_cell.angle_beta   90.00
_cell.angle_gamma   90.00
#
_symmetry.space_group_name_H-M   'P 1'
#
loop_
_entity.id
_entity.type
_entity.pdbx_description
1 polymer ?
#
loop_
_entity_poly.entity_id
_entity_poly.type
_entity_poly.pdbx_seq_one_letter_code
_entity_poly.pdbx_strand_id
1 'polypeptide(L)'
;MGREVIQVCLLLVKRLKQLFPLLLFALTFIFIAQDQMTTPVRKLQNLGRISSTKFRQVAFFNMTVTSLPETVRSTLADSIKYSINGERNAARIRSVCHKYHSLQQQIQLTTRFNRNNTLLFCPIYKVGTTFWRRVFMIDREKKYSKLVNPYELPFDKEYPATKFIWKRNVTTTSYKVMFTRDPYNRLFSFFVDKMLAPNPYFWKSVGIKVAVLTRGIRREKLKTVCGHDITFPEFIKYVLHTLETRTNIDPHWIEMERNCYPCEMKYDFVGKMEDFQKDSSQILNKLGLTKMASFIWENGENAAVEDAIKDTLSQPFSFRAKYRTCMSFKDAVLRAWQKLQIRGLIGNDTLDVSLINEKITKLSDIILRAKESRQSSTTLQRKKIKNDMFKYFWSGVPISDLLKLQKLYAKDFELFDYEKSPSILFQLNVAS
;
A
#
# COMPACT_ATOMS: atom_id res chain seq x y z
N MET A 1 -14.89 -18.94 -45.01
CA MET A 1 -14.69 -18.80 -43.56
C MET A 1 -15.24 -19.97 -42.70
N GLY A 2 -16.13 -20.84 -43.18
CA GLY A 2 -16.68 -21.93 -42.33
C GLY A 2 -15.88 -23.22 -42.28
N ARG A 3 -15.07 -23.55 -43.28
CA ARG A 3 -14.34 -24.83 -43.32
C ARG A 3 -13.04 -24.86 -42.49
N GLU A 4 -12.34 -23.74 -42.36
CA GLU A 4 -11.09 -23.67 -41.58
C GLU A 4 -11.34 -23.71 -40.07
N VAL A 5 -12.44 -23.10 -39.60
CA VAL A 5 -12.78 -23.13 -38.16
C VAL A 5 -13.16 -24.55 -37.72
N ILE A 6 -13.82 -25.33 -38.57
CA ILE A 6 -14.21 -26.72 -38.29
C ILE A 6 -12.96 -27.63 -38.23
N GLN A 7 -11.95 -27.38 -39.10
CA GLN A 7 -10.68 -28.14 -39.05
C GLN A 7 -9.87 -27.85 -37.81
N VAL A 8 -9.83 -26.61 -37.31
CA VAL A 8 -9.14 -26.25 -36.06
C VAL A 8 -9.85 -26.85 -34.85
N CYS A 9 -11.19 -26.84 -34.81
CA CYS A 9 -11.94 -27.50 -33.74
C CYS A 9 -11.74 -29.02 -33.72
N LEU A 10 -11.67 -29.68 -34.88
CA LEU A 10 -11.41 -31.13 -34.96
C LEU A 10 -10.00 -31.50 -34.52
N LEU A 11 -9.01 -30.66 -34.80
CA LEU A 11 -7.64 -30.85 -34.33
C LEU A 11 -7.51 -30.66 -32.81
N LEU A 12 -8.23 -29.69 -32.22
CA LEU A 12 -8.29 -29.48 -30.78
C LEU A 12 -8.98 -30.63 -30.05
N VAL A 13 -10.08 -31.14 -30.58
CA VAL A 13 -10.78 -32.32 -30.02
C VAL A 13 -9.93 -33.60 -30.12
N LYS A 14 -9.18 -33.79 -31.22
CA LYS A 14 -8.23 -34.90 -31.34
C LYS A 14 -7.07 -34.81 -30.32
N ARG A 15 -6.51 -33.62 -30.09
CA ARG A 15 -5.46 -33.42 -29.05
C ARG A 15 -6.01 -33.60 -27.63
N LEU A 16 -7.22 -33.16 -27.33
CA LEU A 16 -7.87 -33.37 -26.04
C LEU A 16 -8.15 -34.88 -25.79
N LYS A 17 -8.54 -35.64 -26.82
CA LYS A 17 -8.71 -37.10 -26.67
C LYS A 17 -7.39 -37.84 -26.45
N GLN A 18 -6.27 -37.33 -26.90
CA GLN A 18 -4.96 -37.94 -26.63
C GLN A 18 -4.42 -37.59 -25.24
N LEU A 19 -4.84 -36.45 -24.64
CA LEU A 19 -4.42 -36.05 -23.29
C LEU A 19 -5.30 -36.68 -22.18
N PHE A 20 -6.53 -37.09 -22.49
CA PHE A 20 -7.47 -37.67 -21.54
C PHE A 20 -6.95 -38.98 -20.86
N PRO A 21 -6.28 -39.91 -21.56
CA PRO A 21 -5.72 -41.11 -20.93
C PRO A 21 -4.56 -40.79 -19.98
N LEU A 22 -3.74 -39.75 -20.31
CA LEU A 22 -2.64 -39.31 -19.47
C LEU A 22 -3.10 -38.62 -18.20
N LEU A 23 -4.22 -37.89 -18.28
CA LEU A 23 -4.85 -37.26 -17.10
C LEU A 23 -5.49 -38.33 -16.19
N LEU A 24 -6.14 -39.35 -16.76
CA LEU A 24 -6.72 -40.45 -16.00
C LEU A 24 -5.61 -41.31 -15.35
N PHE A 25 -4.49 -41.51 -16.04
CA PHE A 25 -3.33 -42.22 -15.50
C PHE A 25 -2.68 -41.44 -14.34
N ALA A 26 -2.59 -40.13 -14.45
CA ALA A 26 -2.08 -39.27 -13.38
C ALA A 26 -3.01 -39.27 -12.14
N LEU A 27 -4.33 -39.27 -12.35
CA LEU A 27 -5.31 -39.31 -11.26
C LEU A 27 -5.35 -40.70 -10.58
N THR A 28 -5.24 -41.81 -11.33
CA THR A 28 -5.15 -43.15 -10.74
C THR A 28 -3.82 -43.34 -10.01
N PHE A 29 -2.72 -42.76 -10.47
CA PHE A 29 -1.45 -42.83 -9.75
C PHE A 29 -1.46 -42.02 -8.44
N ILE A 30 -2.18 -40.88 -8.42
CA ILE A 30 -2.40 -40.08 -7.19
C ILE A 30 -3.26 -40.89 -6.18
N PHE A 31 -4.29 -41.59 -6.66
CA PHE A 31 -5.17 -42.39 -5.79
C PHE A 31 -4.43 -43.63 -5.22
N ILE A 32 -3.62 -44.32 -6.02
CA ILE A 32 -2.81 -45.49 -5.56
C ILE A 32 -1.71 -45.05 -4.61
N ALA A 33 -1.11 -43.84 -4.83
CA ALA A 33 -0.12 -43.28 -3.91
C ALA A 33 -0.71 -42.84 -2.57
N GLN A 34 -1.99 -42.45 -2.53
CA GLN A 34 -2.71 -42.16 -1.29
C GLN A 34 -3.04 -43.42 -0.50
N ASP A 35 -3.40 -44.51 -1.17
CA ASP A 35 -3.80 -45.78 -0.50
C ASP A 35 -2.57 -46.55 0.06
N GLN A 36 -1.42 -46.43 -0.58
CA GLN A 36 -0.16 -47.00 -0.07
C GLN A 36 0.48 -46.26 1.10
N MET A 37 0.07 -45.00 1.36
CA MET A 37 0.59 -44.21 2.47
C MET A 37 -0.14 -44.42 3.81
N THR A 38 -1.25 -45.15 3.83
CA THR A 38 -2.03 -45.37 5.07
C THR A 38 -1.64 -46.63 5.85
N THR A 39 -0.83 -47.52 5.29
CA THR A 39 -0.52 -48.82 5.92
C THR A 39 0.76 -48.92 6.79
N PRO A 40 1.80 -48.06 6.69
CA PRO A 40 2.98 -48.19 7.57
C PRO A 40 2.95 -47.37 8.85
N VAL A 41 1.98 -46.46 9.07
CA VAL A 41 2.03 -45.48 10.17
C VAL A 41 1.64 -46.07 11.53
N ARG A 42 1.05 -47.24 11.60
CA ARG A 42 0.62 -47.88 12.87
C ARG A 42 1.71 -48.58 13.67
N LYS A 43 2.95 -48.66 13.18
CA LYS A 43 4.03 -49.44 13.87
C LYS A 43 5.19 -48.58 14.42
N LEU A 44 5.14 -47.25 14.32
CA LEU A 44 6.25 -46.34 14.74
C LEU A 44 5.85 -45.28 15.78
N GLN A 45 4.79 -45.53 16.54
CA GLN A 45 4.33 -44.58 17.58
C GLN A 45 5.09 -44.63 18.91
N ASN A 46 6.19 -45.35 19.02
CA ASN A 46 6.94 -45.52 20.30
C ASN A 46 8.39 -45.04 20.29
N LEU A 47 8.80 -44.14 19.41
CA LEU A 47 10.10 -43.50 19.51
C LEU A 47 9.97 -42.03 19.18
N GLY A 48 9.98 -41.16 20.21
CA GLY A 48 9.97 -39.74 20.06
C GLY A 48 11.18 -39.21 19.29
N ARG A 49 10.93 -38.63 18.13
CA ARG A 49 11.76 -37.58 17.50
C ARG A 49 11.15 -37.07 16.21
N ILE A 50 10.89 -35.76 16.21
CA ILE A 50 10.93 -34.83 15.09
C ILE A 50 10.31 -35.27 13.74
N SER A 51 9.20 -34.66 13.42
CA SER A 51 8.40 -34.66 12.20
C SER A 51 9.21 -34.68 10.90
N SER A 52 9.39 -35.87 10.32
CA SER A 52 9.96 -36.08 8.97
C SER A 52 9.01 -35.73 7.81
N THR A 53 7.78 -35.31 8.07
CA THR A 53 6.76 -35.00 7.06
C THR A 53 7.05 -33.71 6.28
N LYS A 54 7.66 -32.71 6.91
CA LYS A 54 8.05 -31.47 6.20
C LYS A 54 9.19 -31.67 5.20
N PHE A 55 10.14 -32.53 5.50
CA PHE A 55 11.27 -32.81 4.59
C PHE A 55 10.84 -33.61 3.35
N ARG A 56 9.91 -34.56 3.47
CA ARG A 56 9.40 -35.34 2.33
C ARG A 56 8.50 -34.50 1.40
N GLN A 57 7.70 -33.59 1.92
CA GLN A 57 6.88 -32.69 1.08
C GLN A 57 7.75 -31.71 0.30
N VAL A 58 8.82 -31.18 0.89
CA VAL A 58 9.77 -30.28 0.20
C VAL A 58 10.57 -31.02 -0.84
N ALA A 59 10.98 -32.27 -0.57
CA ALA A 59 11.74 -33.08 -1.54
C ALA A 59 10.86 -33.50 -2.75
N PHE A 60 9.60 -33.87 -2.53
CA PHE A 60 8.68 -34.24 -3.61
C PHE A 60 8.30 -33.02 -4.48
N PHE A 61 8.11 -31.84 -3.84
CA PHE A 61 7.83 -30.60 -4.54
C PHE A 61 9.04 -30.17 -5.40
N ASN A 62 10.27 -30.32 -4.90
CA ASN A 62 11.48 -30.02 -5.66
C ASN A 62 11.68 -30.94 -6.86
N MET A 63 11.34 -32.24 -6.76
CA MET A 63 11.48 -33.18 -7.91
C MET A 63 10.49 -32.87 -9.05
N THR A 64 9.28 -32.41 -8.75
CA THR A 64 8.29 -32.04 -9.79
C THR A 64 8.57 -30.68 -10.44
N VAL A 65 9.15 -29.75 -9.70
CA VAL A 65 9.50 -28.41 -10.21
C VAL A 65 10.73 -28.46 -11.14
N THR A 66 11.66 -29.40 -10.93
CA THR A 66 12.87 -29.51 -11.77
C THR A 66 12.60 -30.00 -13.21
N SER A 67 11.46 -30.62 -13.47
CA SER A 67 11.04 -31.11 -14.80
C SER A 67 10.29 -30.09 -15.66
N LEU A 68 9.98 -28.90 -15.11
CA LEU A 68 9.26 -27.84 -15.82
C LEU A 68 10.24 -26.96 -16.66
N PRO A 69 9.79 -26.40 -17.81
CA PRO A 69 10.55 -25.41 -18.55
C PRO A 69 11.01 -24.26 -17.65
N GLU A 70 12.20 -23.71 -17.91
CA GLU A 70 12.84 -22.70 -17.04
C GLU A 70 11.97 -21.44 -16.85
N THR A 71 11.25 -21.02 -17.90
CA THR A 71 10.28 -19.92 -17.87
C THR A 71 9.08 -20.21 -16.95
N VAL A 72 8.60 -21.47 -16.93
CA VAL A 72 7.49 -21.90 -16.04
C VAL A 72 8.02 -22.06 -14.61
N ARG A 73 9.27 -22.52 -14.48
CA ARG A 73 9.93 -22.70 -13.18
C ARG A 73 10.20 -21.38 -12.49
N SER A 74 10.72 -20.37 -13.22
CA SER A 74 10.91 -19.01 -12.68
C SER A 74 9.58 -18.37 -12.29
N THR A 75 8.56 -18.46 -13.15
CA THR A 75 7.22 -17.92 -12.87
C THR A 75 6.56 -18.62 -11.68
N LEU A 76 6.74 -19.94 -11.55
CA LEU A 76 6.18 -20.72 -10.42
C LEU A 76 6.97 -20.46 -9.13
N ALA A 77 8.30 -20.38 -9.19
CA ALA A 77 9.16 -20.05 -8.05
C ALA A 77 8.89 -18.61 -7.57
N ASP A 78 8.71 -17.66 -8.49
CA ASP A 78 8.29 -16.31 -8.17
C ASP A 78 6.88 -16.28 -7.59
N SER A 79 5.91 -16.98 -8.17
CA SER A 79 4.54 -17.08 -7.64
C SER A 79 4.51 -17.69 -6.24
N ILE A 80 5.30 -18.73 -5.97
CA ILE A 80 5.41 -19.36 -4.65
C ILE A 80 6.14 -18.45 -3.67
N LYS A 81 7.23 -17.81 -4.07
CA LYS A 81 7.98 -16.85 -3.27
C LYS A 81 7.14 -15.63 -2.91
N TYR A 82 6.24 -15.20 -3.82
CA TYR A 82 5.36 -14.03 -3.64
C TYR A 82 4.07 -14.37 -2.88
N SER A 83 3.49 -15.57 -3.03
CA SER A 83 2.33 -16.01 -2.25
C SER A 83 2.59 -16.04 -0.73
N ILE A 84 3.86 -16.06 -0.33
CA ILE A 84 4.25 -16.28 1.06
C ILE A 84 4.41 -14.96 1.83
N ASN A 85 4.65 -13.79 1.18
CA ASN A 85 5.06 -12.59 1.92
C ASN A 85 3.96 -12.02 2.82
N GLY A 86 2.78 -11.73 2.31
CA GLY A 86 1.71 -11.15 3.13
C GLY A 86 1.17 -12.10 4.20
N GLU A 87 1.05 -13.40 3.88
CA GLU A 87 0.67 -14.45 4.85
C GLU A 87 1.79 -14.69 5.87
N ARG A 88 3.06 -14.64 5.45
CA ARG A 88 4.23 -14.70 6.34
C ARG A 88 4.27 -13.51 7.29
N ASN A 89 4.02 -12.29 6.80
CA ASN A 89 3.93 -11.10 7.64
C ASN A 89 2.82 -11.27 8.69
N ALA A 90 1.65 -11.78 8.30
CA ALA A 90 0.56 -12.05 9.22
C ALA A 90 0.93 -13.12 10.26
N ALA A 91 1.61 -14.19 9.86
CA ALA A 91 2.09 -15.24 10.78
C ALA A 91 3.14 -14.69 11.76
N ARG A 92 4.09 -13.85 11.28
CA ARG A 92 5.06 -13.18 12.12
C ARG A 92 4.39 -12.27 13.16
N ILE A 93 3.40 -11.48 12.75
CA ILE A 93 2.64 -10.62 13.69
C ILE A 93 2.00 -11.47 14.77
N ARG A 94 1.36 -12.59 14.42
CA ARG A 94 0.76 -13.50 15.41
C ARG A 94 1.80 -14.04 16.40
N SER A 95 3.02 -14.33 15.94
CA SER A 95 4.10 -14.79 16.82
C SER A 95 4.63 -13.69 17.75
N VAL A 96 4.61 -12.43 17.32
CA VAL A 96 5.04 -11.29 18.15
C VAL A 96 3.93 -10.89 19.14
N CYS A 97 2.67 -11.05 18.76
CA CYS A 97 1.52 -10.64 19.57
C CYS A 97 1.43 -11.34 20.95
N HIS A 98 2.08 -12.49 21.13
CA HIS A 98 2.10 -13.15 22.46
C HIS A 98 2.76 -12.29 23.54
N LYS A 99 3.62 -11.34 23.17
CA LYS A 99 4.23 -10.37 24.06
C LYS A 99 3.25 -9.28 24.52
N TYR A 100 2.15 -9.11 23.80
CA TYR A 100 1.18 -8.05 24.02
C TYR A 100 -0.16 -8.66 24.46
N HIS A 101 -0.41 -8.63 25.78
CA HIS A 101 -1.70 -9.10 26.28
C HIS A 101 -2.78 -8.07 25.97
N SER A 102 -3.78 -8.46 25.15
CA SER A 102 -4.96 -7.64 24.97
C SER A 102 -5.94 -7.91 26.09
N LEU A 103 -6.25 -6.85 26.83
CA LEU A 103 -7.35 -6.86 27.81
C LEU A 103 -8.69 -6.49 27.20
N GLN A 104 -8.71 -6.04 25.93
CA GLN A 104 -9.93 -5.59 25.27
C GLN A 104 -10.80 -6.77 24.85
N GLN A 105 -12.03 -6.78 25.36
CA GLN A 105 -13.04 -7.75 24.96
C GLN A 105 -13.81 -7.33 23.70
N GLN A 106 -13.84 -6.03 23.43
CA GLN A 106 -14.51 -5.45 22.27
C GLN A 106 -13.70 -4.28 21.74
N ILE A 107 -13.53 -4.23 20.42
CA ILE A 107 -12.93 -3.11 19.71
C ILE A 107 -13.84 -2.66 18.58
N GLN A 108 -13.80 -1.37 18.27
CA GLN A 108 -14.50 -0.79 17.14
C GLN A 108 -13.46 -0.28 16.14
N LEU A 109 -13.54 -0.75 14.90
CA LEU A 109 -12.68 -0.26 13.83
C LEU A 109 -13.49 0.19 12.62
N THR A 110 -12.86 1.07 11.83
CA THR A 110 -13.34 1.39 10.50
C THR A 110 -12.83 0.31 9.55
N THR A 111 -13.73 -0.33 8.81
CA THR A 111 -13.39 -1.40 7.87
C THR A 111 -14.08 -1.20 6.55
N ARG A 112 -13.67 -1.98 5.55
CA ARG A 112 -14.37 -2.12 4.27
C ARG A 112 -14.55 -3.59 3.97
N PHE A 113 -15.73 -3.94 3.46
CA PHE A 113 -16.03 -5.27 3.00
C PHE A 113 -16.22 -5.26 1.49
N ASN A 114 -15.80 -6.35 0.83
CA ASN A 114 -16.16 -6.60 -0.55
C ASN A 114 -17.66 -6.95 -0.69
N ARG A 115 -18.15 -7.05 -1.93
CA ARG A 115 -19.58 -7.27 -2.22
C ARG A 115 -20.18 -8.44 -1.45
N ASN A 116 -19.46 -9.55 -1.36
CA ASN A 116 -19.94 -10.80 -0.76
C ASN A 116 -19.53 -10.95 0.72
N ASN A 117 -18.94 -9.93 1.33
CA ASN A 117 -18.39 -9.96 2.69
C ASN A 117 -17.35 -11.07 2.94
N THR A 118 -16.72 -11.60 1.88
CA THR A 118 -15.67 -12.62 1.99
C THR A 118 -14.31 -12.02 2.32
N LEU A 119 -14.13 -10.71 2.15
CA LEU A 119 -12.93 -9.97 2.51
C LEU A 119 -13.28 -8.82 3.44
N LEU A 120 -12.51 -8.70 4.53
CA LEU A 120 -12.51 -7.57 5.44
C LEU A 120 -11.18 -6.83 5.29
N PHE A 121 -11.24 -5.54 4.97
CA PHE A 121 -10.08 -4.68 4.81
C PHE A 121 -10.06 -3.59 5.88
N CYS A 122 -8.95 -3.47 6.64
CA CYS A 122 -8.72 -2.34 7.53
C CYS A 122 -7.96 -1.23 6.79
N PRO A 123 -8.60 -0.06 6.52
CA PRO A 123 -7.95 1.04 5.84
C PRO A 123 -7.04 1.82 6.78
N ILE A 124 -5.75 1.87 6.47
CA ILE A 124 -4.78 2.78 7.09
C ILE A 124 -4.45 3.85 6.07
N TYR A 125 -4.49 5.12 6.48
CA TYR A 125 -4.15 6.20 5.56
C TYR A 125 -2.66 6.15 5.18
N LYS A 126 -2.35 6.54 3.94
CA LYS A 126 -1.01 6.56 3.31
C LYS A 126 -0.41 5.18 3.01
N VAL A 127 -1.26 4.13 2.99
CA VAL A 127 -0.91 2.75 2.62
C VAL A 127 -1.77 2.21 1.47
N GLY A 128 -2.00 3.01 0.43
CA GLY A 128 -2.78 2.58 -0.75
C GLY A 128 -4.30 2.61 -0.59
N THR A 129 -4.82 3.31 0.42
CA THR A 129 -6.26 3.38 0.74
C THR A 129 -7.13 3.83 -0.43
N THR A 130 -6.66 4.75 -1.27
CA THR A 130 -7.40 5.23 -2.44
C THR A 130 -7.57 4.15 -3.49
N PHE A 131 -6.52 3.38 -3.76
CA PHE A 131 -6.56 2.22 -4.65
C PHE A 131 -7.62 1.22 -4.18
N TRP A 132 -7.56 0.80 -2.91
CA TRP A 132 -8.50 -0.16 -2.36
C TRP A 132 -9.94 0.36 -2.32
N ARG A 133 -10.16 1.65 -2.09
CA ARG A 133 -11.49 2.26 -2.23
C ARG A 133 -12.05 2.05 -3.64
N ARG A 134 -11.24 2.32 -4.67
CA ARG A 134 -11.62 2.15 -6.08
C ARG A 134 -11.91 0.67 -6.40
N VAL A 135 -11.08 -0.25 -5.90
CA VAL A 135 -11.32 -1.69 -6.04
C VAL A 135 -12.66 -2.09 -5.46
N PHE A 136 -12.98 -1.67 -4.24
CA PHE A 136 -14.26 -1.98 -3.60
C PHE A 136 -15.44 -1.35 -4.34
N MET A 137 -15.29 -0.19 -4.95
CA MET A 137 -16.33 0.42 -5.79
C MET A 137 -16.58 -0.40 -7.05
N ILE A 138 -15.51 -0.85 -7.73
CA ILE A 138 -15.60 -1.70 -8.92
C ILE A 138 -16.28 -3.02 -8.57
N ASP A 139 -15.90 -3.64 -7.47
CA ASP A 139 -16.47 -4.91 -7.00
C ASP A 139 -17.97 -4.80 -6.69
N ARG A 140 -18.42 -3.68 -6.11
CA ARG A 140 -19.82 -3.54 -5.66
C ARG A 140 -20.76 -2.94 -6.72
N GLU A 141 -20.31 -1.97 -7.48
CA GLU A 141 -21.17 -1.23 -8.38
C GLU A 141 -21.16 -1.84 -9.79
N LYS A 142 -22.29 -2.43 -10.20
CA LYS A 142 -22.47 -3.10 -11.51
C LYS A 142 -21.99 -2.25 -12.69
N LYS A 143 -22.18 -0.92 -12.66
CA LYS A 143 -21.75 0.00 -13.72
C LYS A 143 -20.23 0.03 -13.93
N TYR A 144 -19.44 -0.32 -12.91
CA TYR A 144 -17.98 -0.35 -12.98
C TYR A 144 -17.39 -1.75 -13.15
N SER A 145 -18.22 -2.81 -13.17
CA SER A 145 -17.78 -4.21 -13.18
C SER A 145 -16.89 -4.61 -14.37
N LYS A 146 -16.87 -3.80 -15.44
CA LYS A 146 -16.02 -4.01 -16.62
C LYS A 146 -14.64 -3.33 -16.51
N LEU A 147 -14.44 -2.45 -15.51
CA LEU A 147 -13.16 -1.76 -15.34
C LEU A 147 -12.10 -2.72 -14.81
N VAL A 148 -10.98 -2.76 -15.52
CA VAL A 148 -9.79 -3.54 -15.17
C VAL A 148 -8.76 -2.66 -14.48
N ASN A 149 -8.70 -1.39 -14.84
CA ASN A 149 -7.79 -0.41 -14.25
C ASN A 149 -8.50 0.41 -13.15
N PRO A 150 -8.21 0.21 -11.86
CA PRO A 150 -8.84 0.97 -10.79
C PRO A 150 -8.53 2.48 -10.84
N TYR A 151 -7.41 2.85 -11.45
CA TYR A 151 -6.99 4.26 -11.54
C TYR A 151 -7.82 5.09 -12.51
N GLU A 152 -8.67 4.45 -13.35
CA GLU A 152 -9.63 5.15 -14.20
C GLU A 152 -10.84 5.72 -13.43
N LEU A 153 -11.11 5.20 -12.22
CA LEU A 153 -12.18 5.76 -11.40
C LEU A 153 -11.76 7.12 -10.82
N PRO A 154 -12.64 8.15 -10.91
CA PRO A 154 -12.39 9.45 -10.29
C PRO A 154 -12.11 9.34 -8.79
N PHE A 155 -11.23 10.20 -8.28
CA PHE A 155 -10.85 10.23 -6.88
C PHE A 155 -11.97 10.67 -5.93
N ASP A 156 -12.89 11.48 -6.42
CA ASP A 156 -14.00 12.09 -5.66
C ASP A 156 -15.12 11.10 -5.30
N LYS A 157 -15.13 9.93 -5.92
CA LYS A 157 -16.10 8.89 -5.58
C LYS A 157 -15.73 8.21 -4.26
N GLU A 158 -16.60 8.32 -3.28
CA GLU A 158 -16.40 7.70 -1.98
C GLU A 158 -17.12 6.35 -1.87
N TYR A 159 -16.32 5.32 -1.57
CA TYR A 159 -16.87 4.06 -1.09
C TYR A 159 -17.05 4.14 0.44
N PRO A 160 -18.25 3.97 0.97
CA PRO A 160 -18.51 4.13 2.39
C PRO A 160 -17.70 3.11 3.20
N ALA A 161 -17.08 3.60 4.27
CA ALA A 161 -16.48 2.76 5.28
C ALA A 161 -17.56 2.27 6.24
N THR A 162 -17.43 1.03 6.70
CA THR A 162 -18.33 0.43 7.68
C THR A 162 -17.66 0.42 9.05
N LYS A 163 -18.40 0.84 10.09
CA LYS A 163 -17.96 0.62 11.45
C LYS A 163 -18.16 -0.86 11.79
N PHE A 164 -17.08 -1.53 12.11
CA PHE A 164 -17.11 -2.94 12.49
C PHE A 164 -16.79 -3.08 13.98
N ILE A 165 -17.63 -3.83 14.69
CA ILE A 165 -17.42 -4.13 16.09
C ILE A 165 -16.91 -5.57 16.19
N TRP A 166 -15.64 -5.72 16.56
CA TRP A 166 -15.07 -7.01 16.85
C TRP A 166 -15.27 -7.36 18.32
N LYS A 167 -15.67 -8.58 18.61
CA LYS A 167 -15.76 -9.13 19.96
C LYS A 167 -14.89 -10.38 20.03
N ARG A 168 -14.24 -10.60 21.16
CA ARG A 168 -13.26 -11.68 21.35
C ARG A 168 -13.78 -13.06 20.94
N ASN A 169 -15.01 -13.35 21.19
CA ASN A 169 -15.63 -14.66 20.94
C ASN A 169 -16.42 -14.74 19.62
N VAL A 170 -16.37 -13.68 18.80
CA VAL A 170 -17.04 -13.67 17.50
C VAL A 170 -16.01 -13.86 16.40
N THR A 171 -16.05 -15.02 15.76
CA THR A 171 -15.25 -15.30 14.57
C THR A 171 -15.96 -14.75 13.34
N THR A 172 -15.19 -14.07 12.46
CA THR A 172 -15.66 -13.70 11.12
C THR A 172 -15.08 -14.70 10.12
N THR A 173 -15.88 -15.15 9.17
CA THR A 173 -15.44 -16.01 8.07
C THR A 173 -14.72 -15.23 6.96
N SER A 174 -14.72 -13.90 7.04
CA SER A 174 -14.05 -13.06 6.04
C SER A 174 -12.52 -13.18 6.12
N TYR A 175 -11.88 -13.22 4.97
CA TYR A 175 -10.44 -13.10 4.84
C TYR A 175 -10.00 -11.68 5.23
N LYS A 176 -9.20 -11.54 6.28
CA LYS A 176 -8.85 -10.25 6.88
C LYS A 176 -7.53 -9.74 6.32
N VAL A 177 -7.56 -8.53 5.80
CA VAL A 177 -6.43 -7.91 5.10
C VAL A 177 -6.16 -6.50 5.65
N MET A 178 -4.89 -6.17 5.80
CA MET A 178 -4.42 -4.81 6.00
C MET A 178 -3.12 -4.58 5.22
N PHE A 179 -2.79 -3.31 4.98
CA PHE A 179 -1.49 -2.89 4.48
C PHE A 179 -0.78 -2.04 5.50
N THR A 180 0.54 -2.13 5.50
CA THR A 180 1.41 -1.35 6.39
C THR A 180 2.42 -0.55 5.58
N ARG A 181 3.07 0.38 6.23
CA ARG A 181 4.15 1.19 5.68
C ARG A 181 5.12 1.55 6.80
N ASP A 182 6.39 1.69 6.46
CA ASP A 182 7.38 2.25 7.38
C ASP A 182 6.86 3.55 8.02
N PRO A 183 6.87 3.69 9.37
CA PRO A 183 6.30 4.85 10.05
C PRO A 183 6.91 6.19 9.62
N TYR A 184 8.23 6.26 9.39
CA TYR A 184 8.89 7.48 8.93
C TYR A 184 8.45 7.87 7.52
N ASN A 185 8.40 6.90 6.60
CA ASN A 185 7.89 7.10 5.25
C ASN A 185 6.40 7.46 5.23
N ARG A 186 5.62 6.96 6.18
CA ARG A 186 4.20 7.25 6.30
C ARG A 186 3.97 8.71 6.70
N LEU A 187 4.68 9.22 7.71
CA LEU A 187 4.65 10.62 8.14
C LEU A 187 5.10 11.57 7.02
N PHE A 188 6.23 11.26 6.40
CA PHE A 188 6.75 12.04 5.28
C PHE A 188 5.75 12.09 4.11
N SER A 189 5.14 10.96 3.77
CA SER A 189 4.12 10.91 2.72
C SER A 189 2.89 11.76 3.03
N PHE A 190 2.49 11.86 4.30
CA PHE A 190 1.41 12.76 4.68
C PHE A 190 1.80 14.22 4.48
N PHE A 191 2.97 14.61 4.98
CA PHE A 191 3.44 16.00 4.87
C PHE A 191 3.52 16.45 3.41
N VAL A 192 4.18 15.67 2.56
CA VAL A 192 4.33 16.00 1.13
C VAL A 192 2.99 16.09 0.42
N ASP A 193 2.04 15.21 0.77
CA ASP A 193 0.74 15.14 0.12
C ASP A 193 -0.26 16.20 0.62
N LYS A 194 -0.22 16.55 1.89
CA LYS A 194 -1.27 17.35 2.53
C LYS A 194 -0.82 18.72 3.01
N MET A 195 0.48 18.87 3.33
CA MET A 195 1.01 20.15 3.84
C MET A 195 1.79 20.92 2.76
N LEU A 196 2.69 20.23 2.04
CA LEU A 196 3.49 20.86 0.99
C LEU A 196 2.64 21.18 -0.24
N ALA A 197 1.88 20.22 -0.75
CA ALA A 197 1.02 20.40 -1.91
C ALA A 197 -0.15 21.35 -1.62
N PRO A 198 -0.74 21.98 -2.65
CA PRO A 198 -1.90 22.85 -2.49
C PRO A 198 -3.12 22.08 -1.96
N ASN A 199 -3.26 22.04 -0.65
CA ASN A 199 -4.39 21.38 0.01
C ASN A 199 -4.96 22.27 1.12
N PRO A 200 -5.78 23.27 0.79
CA PRO A 200 -6.30 24.26 1.74
C PRO A 200 -7.17 23.64 2.85
N TYR A 201 -7.72 22.45 2.64
CA TYR A 201 -8.47 21.74 3.68
C TYR A 201 -7.55 21.29 4.83
N PHE A 202 -6.40 20.69 4.50
CA PHE A 202 -5.43 20.26 5.50
C PHE A 202 -4.63 21.43 6.07
N TRP A 203 -4.36 22.47 5.29
CA TRP A 203 -3.75 23.68 5.82
C TRP A 203 -4.62 24.28 6.94
N LYS A 204 -5.95 24.35 6.70
CA LYS A 204 -6.90 24.88 7.71
C LYS A 204 -7.08 23.93 8.89
N SER A 205 -7.21 22.62 8.67
CA SER A 205 -7.54 21.67 9.73
C SER A 205 -6.32 21.19 10.54
N VAL A 206 -5.15 21.14 9.94
CA VAL A 206 -3.89 20.69 10.55
C VAL A 206 -2.87 21.83 10.62
N GLY A 207 -2.56 22.48 9.51
CA GLY A 207 -1.50 23.47 9.43
C GLY A 207 -1.65 24.63 10.41
N ILE A 208 -2.89 25.15 10.58
CA ILE A 208 -3.14 26.20 11.58
C ILE A 208 -2.85 25.67 13.00
N LYS A 209 -3.24 24.45 13.32
CA LYS A 209 -2.97 23.86 14.64
C LYS A 209 -1.47 23.66 14.88
N VAL A 210 -0.73 23.22 13.85
CA VAL A 210 0.74 23.15 13.91
C VAL A 210 1.32 24.51 14.21
N ALA A 211 0.95 25.56 13.45
CA ALA A 211 1.44 26.92 13.65
C ALA A 211 1.11 27.47 15.05
N VAL A 212 -0.09 27.20 15.56
CA VAL A 212 -0.49 27.58 16.93
C VAL A 212 0.42 26.93 17.96
N LEU A 213 0.66 25.62 17.84
CA LEU A 213 1.48 24.89 18.79
C LEU A 213 2.95 25.32 18.74
N THR A 214 3.52 25.46 17.53
CA THR A 214 4.98 25.61 17.37
C THR A 214 5.44 27.06 17.35
N ARG A 215 4.57 27.99 16.94
CA ARG A 215 4.89 29.42 16.79
C ARG A 215 4.18 30.32 17.81
N GLY A 216 3.36 29.75 18.70
CA GLY A 216 2.62 30.51 19.72
C GLY A 216 1.63 31.52 19.13
N ILE A 217 0.98 31.20 18.01
CA ILE A 217 0.05 32.11 17.35
C ILE A 217 -1.17 32.33 18.23
N ARG A 218 -1.42 33.61 18.59
CA ARG A 218 -2.56 33.99 19.41
C ARG A 218 -3.88 33.94 18.64
N ARG A 219 -4.96 33.74 19.37
CA ARG A 219 -6.33 33.51 18.86
C ARG A 219 -6.80 34.63 17.91
N GLU A 220 -6.41 35.86 18.19
CA GLU A 220 -6.78 37.07 17.42
C GLU A 220 -6.19 37.03 15.99
N LYS A 221 -5.00 36.38 15.84
CA LYS A 221 -4.29 36.28 14.55
C LYS A 221 -4.68 35.05 13.74
N LEU A 222 -5.55 34.17 14.25
CA LEU A 222 -5.88 32.92 13.54
C LEU A 222 -6.53 33.14 12.17
N LYS A 223 -7.29 34.22 12.01
CA LYS A 223 -7.94 34.57 10.72
C LYS A 223 -6.97 34.90 9.60
N THR A 224 -5.74 35.33 9.94
CA THR A 224 -4.68 35.71 8.98
C THR A 224 -3.72 34.56 8.68
N VAL A 225 -3.82 33.44 9.42
CA VAL A 225 -2.93 32.28 9.28
C VAL A 225 -3.51 31.28 8.30
N CYS A 226 -2.79 31.01 7.24
CA CYS A 226 -3.20 30.02 6.25
C CYS A 226 -2.78 28.59 6.59
N GLY A 227 -1.72 28.41 7.37
CA GLY A 227 -1.17 27.09 7.72
C GLY A 227 -0.52 26.34 6.55
N HIS A 228 -0.20 27.05 5.46
CA HIS A 228 0.40 26.50 4.24
C HIS A 228 1.93 26.48 4.26
N ASP A 229 2.53 27.20 5.19
CA ASP A 229 3.96 27.47 5.32
C ASP A 229 4.63 26.66 6.44
N ILE A 230 3.94 25.64 6.93
CA ILE A 230 4.44 24.74 7.98
C ILE A 230 5.64 23.96 7.46
N THR A 231 6.72 23.96 8.23
CA THR A 231 7.91 23.15 7.97
C THR A 231 7.70 21.70 8.42
N PHE A 232 8.50 20.78 7.89
CA PHE A 232 8.43 19.37 8.27
C PHE A 232 8.78 19.14 9.75
N PRO A 233 9.82 19.77 10.34
CA PRO A 233 10.08 19.67 11.77
C PRO A 233 8.92 20.17 12.66
N GLU A 234 8.27 21.28 12.29
CA GLU A 234 7.09 21.77 13.01
C GLU A 234 5.94 20.74 12.97
N PHE A 235 5.72 20.14 11.79
CA PHE A 235 4.74 19.05 11.65
C PHE A 235 5.08 17.87 12.57
N ILE A 236 6.34 17.44 12.63
CA ILE A 236 6.77 16.33 13.50
C ILE A 236 6.55 16.67 14.98
N LYS A 237 6.87 17.89 15.42
CA LYS A 237 6.56 18.35 16.79
C LYS A 237 5.07 18.26 17.11
N TYR A 238 4.22 18.63 16.17
CA TYR A 238 2.77 18.52 16.35
C TYR A 238 2.31 17.07 16.43
N VAL A 239 2.83 16.18 15.56
CA VAL A 239 2.55 14.75 15.62
C VAL A 239 2.93 14.17 16.99
N LEU A 240 4.14 14.45 17.47
CA LEU A 240 4.60 14.03 18.80
C LEU A 240 3.66 14.50 19.89
N HIS A 241 3.33 15.79 19.91
CA HIS A 241 2.40 16.35 20.90
C HIS A 241 1.07 15.63 20.91
N THR A 242 0.45 15.40 19.73
CA THR A 242 -0.85 14.72 19.65
C THR A 242 -0.79 13.26 20.09
N LEU A 243 0.30 12.56 19.79
CA LEU A 243 0.50 11.17 20.19
C LEU A 243 0.82 11.04 21.69
N GLU A 244 1.58 11.95 22.27
CA GLU A 244 1.88 11.97 23.70
C GLU A 244 0.66 12.34 24.55
N THR A 245 -0.08 13.38 24.17
CA THR A 245 -1.26 13.86 24.90
C THR A 245 -2.54 13.08 24.59
N ARG A 246 -2.51 12.24 23.54
CA ARG A 246 -3.70 11.52 23.03
C ARG A 246 -4.85 12.44 22.64
N THR A 247 -4.55 13.68 22.23
CA THR A 247 -5.54 14.67 21.81
C THR A 247 -5.35 15.05 20.35
N ASN A 248 -6.43 15.29 19.62
CA ASN A 248 -6.42 15.69 18.21
C ASN A 248 -5.59 14.79 17.27
N ILE A 249 -5.49 13.51 17.61
CA ILE A 249 -4.79 12.52 16.75
C ILE A 249 -5.58 12.37 15.45
N ASP A 250 -4.89 12.56 14.32
CA ASP A 250 -5.49 12.32 13.01
C ASP A 250 -5.20 10.89 12.54
N PRO A 251 -6.14 10.22 11.86
CA PRO A 251 -5.93 8.86 11.32
C PRO A 251 -4.75 8.70 10.36
N HIS A 252 -4.18 9.80 9.84
CA HIS A 252 -3.01 9.74 8.97
C HIS A 252 -1.71 9.41 9.71
N TRP A 253 -1.63 9.67 11.04
CA TRP A 253 -0.43 9.39 11.83
C TRP A 253 -0.68 8.62 13.13
N ILE A 254 -1.93 8.27 13.46
CA ILE A 254 -2.17 7.30 14.55
C ILE A 254 -1.37 6.02 14.28
N GLU A 255 -0.89 5.38 15.33
CA GLU A 255 -0.15 4.11 15.22
C GLU A 255 -1.01 3.07 14.46
N MET A 256 -0.42 2.33 13.56
CA MET A 256 -1.14 1.36 12.72
C MET A 256 -1.71 0.23 13.58
N GLU A 257 -1.00 -0.15 14.64
CA GLU A 257 -1.47 -1.15 15.62
C GLU A 257 -2.76 -0.70 16.31
N ARG A 258 -2.86 0.61 16.64
CA ARG A 258 -4.07 1.17 17.26
C ARG A 258 -5.19 1.43 16.27
N ASN A 259 -4.87 1.62 15.00
CA ASN A 259 -5.88 1.80 13.96
C ASN A 259 -6.56 0.47 13.58
N CYS A 260 -5.82 -0.62 13.56
CA CYS A 260 -6.29 -1.90 13.01
C CYS A 260 -6.22 -3.09 14.00
N TYR A 261 -5.67 -2.93 15.18
CA TYR A 261 -5.63 -3.95 16.24
C TYR A 261 -5.17 -5.33 15.73
N PRO A 262 -3.95 -5.46 15.16
CA PRO A 262 -3.54 -6.68 14.48
C PRO A 262 -3.48 -7.92 15.37
N CYS A 263 -3.21 -7.74 16.67
CA CYS A 263 -3.15 -8.86 17.61
C CYS A 263 -4.51 -9.45 17.92
N GLU A 264 -5.53 -8.63 17.99
CA GLU A 264 -6.92 -9.03 18.24
C GLU A 264 -7.59 -9.56 16.97
N MET A 265 -7.41 -8.83 15.85
CA MET A 265 -8.05 -9.15 14.58
C MET A 265 -7.46 -10.38 13.91
N LYS A 266 -6.20 -10.71 14.18
CA LYS A 266 -5.50 -11.88 13.59
C LYS A 266 -5.66 -11.92 12.07
N TYR A 267 -5.09 -10.90 11.39
CA TYR A 267 -5.16 -10.80 9.93
C TYR A 267 -4.63 -12.05 9.24
N ASP A 268 -5.24 -12.40 8.12
CA ASP A 268 -4.83 -13.51 7.26
C ASP A 268 -3.72 -13.06 6.30
N PHE A 269 -3.74 -11.77 5.91
CA PHE A 269 -2.75 -11.17 5.01
C PHE A 269 -2.37 -9.76 5.48
N VAL A 270 -1.07 -9.48 5.55
CA VAL A 270 -0.54 -8.15 5.87
C VAL A 270 0.45 -7.74 4.77
N GLY A 271 -0.02 -6.90 3.84
CA GLY A 271 0.79 -6.36 2.77
C GLY A 271 1.67 -5.20 3.24
N LYS A 272 2.77 -4.95 2.52
CA LYS A 272 3.64 -3.79 2.70
C LYS A 272 3.55 -2.84 1.51
N MET A 273 3.64 -1.53 1.76
CA MET A 273 3.64 -0.54 0.67
C MET A 273 4.85 -0.68 -0.25
N GLU A 274 5.92 -1.23 0.25
CA GLU A 274 7.15 -1.53 -0.45
C GLU A 274 6.96 -2.60 -1.55
N ASP A 275 5.99 -3.52 -1.33
CA ASP A 275 5.61 -4.59 -2.25
C ASP A 275 4.16 -4.43 -2.77
N PHE A 276 3.62 -3.21 -2.75
CA PHE A 276 2.19 -2.92 -2.92
C PHE A 276 1.58 -3.53 -4.18
N GLN A 277 2.27 -3.44 -5.31
CA GLN A 277 1.80 -3.98 -6.60
C GLN A 277 1.61 -5.49 -6.53
N LYS A 278 2.61 -6.19 -6.00
CA LYS A 278 2.61 -7.65 -5.84
C LYS A 278 1.55 -8.11 -4.85
N ASP A 279 1.55 -7.52 -3.67
CA ASP A 279 0.62 -7.86 -2.59
C ASP A 279 -0.83 -7.59 -2.99
N SER A 280 -1.08 -6.47 -3.69
CA SER A 280 -2.42 -6.13 -4.19
C SER A 280 -2.89 -7.12 -5.27
N SER A 281 -2.02 -7.50 -6.21
CA SER A 281 -2.35 -8.47 -7.26
C SER A 281 -2.76 -9.83 -6.66
N GLN A 282 -2.09 -10.29 -5.61
CA GLN A 282 -2.45 -11.54 -4.91
C GLN A 282 -3.84 -11.48 -4.29
N ILE A 283 -4.15 -10.37 -3.60
CA ILE A 283 -5.47 -10.20 -2.98
C ILE A 283 -6.56 -10.10 -4.04
N LEU A 284 -6.31 -9.40 -5.15
CA LEU A 284 -7.24 -9.30 -6.28
C LEU A 284 -7.54 -10.68 -6.88
N ASN A 285 -6.53 -11.53 -7.05
CA ASN A 285 -6.71 -12.92 -7.49
C ASN A 285 -7.59 -13.71 -6.51
N LYS A 286 -7.34 -13.56 -5.20
CA LYS A 286 -8.15 -14.22 -4.17
C LYS A 286 -9.61 -13.76 -4.14
N LEU A 287 -9.87 -12.53 -4.59
CA LEU A 287 -11.23 -11.99 -4.78
C LEU A 287 -11.89 -12.44 -6.10
N GLY A 288 -11.20 -13.19 -6.96
CA GLY A 288 -11.68 -13.55 -8.29
C GLY A 288 -11.58 -12.41 -9.32
N LEU A 289 -10.96 -11.30 -8.98
CA LEU A 289 -10.72 -10.15 -9.87
C LEU A 289 -9.46 -10.36 -10.72
N THR A 290 -9.35 -11.52 -11.38
CA THR A 290 -8.13 -11.99 -12.05
C THR A 290 -7.63 -11.07 -13.15
N LYS A 291 -8.51 -10.50 -13.99
CA LYS A 291 -8.13 -9.55 -15.03
C LYS A 291 -7.50 -8.28 -14.43
N MET A 292 -8.07 -7.79 -13.34
CA MET A 292 -7.52 -6.64 -12.61
C MET A 292 -6.18 -7.00 -11.97
N ALA A 293 -6.05 -8.19 -11.41
CA ALA A 293 -4.81 -8.67 -10.82
C ALA A 293 -3.67 -8.72 -11.85
N SER A 294 -3.91 -9.28 -13.05
CA SER A 294 -2.94 -9.28 -14.15
C SER A 294 -2.57 -7.86 -14.60
N PHE A 295 -3.57 -6.99 -14.77
CA PHE A 295 -3.32 -5.60 -15.12
C PHE A 295 -2.43 -4.89 -14.08
N ILE A 296 -2.74 -5.06 -12.78
CA ILE A 296 -1.94 -4.44 -11.71
C ILE A 296 -0.52 -5.02 -11.68
N TRP A 297 -0.37 -6.31 -11.92
CA TRP A 297 0.94 -6.93 -11.98
C TRP A 297 1.82 -6.37 -13.11
N GLU A 298 1.26 -6.17 -14.29
CA GLU A 298 1.98 -5.77 -15.49
C GLU A 298 2.13 -4.24 -15.63
N ASN A 299 1.06 -3.50 -15.34
CA ASN A 299 0.92 -2.08 -15.66
C ASN A 299 0.66 -1.19 -14.44
N GLY A 300 0.49 -1.77 -13.24
CA GLY A 300 0.02 -1.06 -12.05
C GLY A 300 0.90 0.11 -11.64
N GLU A 301 2.22 -0.01 -11.76
CA GLU A 301 3.15 1.09 -11.43
C GLU A 301 2.95 2.29 -12.35
N ASN A 302 2.89 2.08 -13.67
CA ASN A 302 2.71 3.16 -14.63
C ASN A 302 1.33 3.82 -14.47
N ALA A 303 0.28 3.02 -14.32
CA ALA A 303 -1.08 3.55 -14.09
C ALA A 303 -1.16 4.37 -12.79
N ALA A 304 -0.52 3.92 -11.72
CA ALA A 304 -0.44 4.66 -10.45
C ALA A 304 0.32 5.99 -10.59
N VAL A 305 1.37 6.01 -11.41
CA VAL A 305 2.13 7.24 -11.68
C VAL A 305 1.32 8.23 -12.49
N GLU A 306 0.64 7.80 -13.53
CA GLU A 306 -0.21 8.67 -14.35
C GLU A 306 -1.36 9.27 -13.53
N ASP A 307 -2.03 8.46 -12.72
CA ASP A 307 -3.06 8.92 -11.79
C ASP A 307 -2.50 9.94 -10.80
N ALA A 308 -1.32 9.67 -10.24
CA ALA A 308 -0.68 10.58 -9.27
C ALA A 308 -0.23 11.91 -9.89
N ILE A 309 0.25 11.92 -11.13
CA ILE A 309 0.57 13.15 -11.87
C ILE A 309 -0.70 13.96 -12.09
N LYS A 310 -1.75 13.35 -12.63
CA LYS A 310 -3.04 13.99 -12.89
C LYS A 310 -3.67 14.54 -11.61
N ASP A 311 -3.76 13.74 -10.56
CA ASP A 311 -4.31 14.15 -9.26
C ASP A 311 -3.53 15.34 -8.69
N THR A 312 -2.19 15.24 -8.64
CA THR A 312 -1.34 16.28 -8.06
C THR A 312 -1.46 17.60 -8.81
N LEU A 313 -1.36 17.57 -10.14
CA LEU A 313 -1.39 18.79 -10.95
C LEU A 313 -2.79 19.39 -11.09
N SER A 314 -3.85 18.65 -10.86
CA SER A 314 -5.22 19.18 -10.82
C SER A 314 -5.49 20.04 -9.58
N GLN A 315 -4.76 19.84 -8.47
CA GLN A 315 -5.01 20.51 -7.20
C GLN A 315 -4.88 22.05 -7.27
N PRO A 316 -3.84 22.64 -7.93
CA PRO A 316 -3.76 24.09 -8.13
C PRO A 316 -4.99 24.68 -8.81
N PHE A 317 -5.57 23.95 -9.76
CA PHE A 317 -6.75 24.41 -10.49
C PHE A 317 -8.04 24.23 -9.67
N SER A 318 -8.24 23.04 -9.11
CA SER A 318 -9.46 22.68 -8.37
C SER A 318 -9.64 23.43 -7.06
N PHE A 319 -8.55 23.77 -6.37
CA PHE A 319 -8.59 24.44 -5.08
C PHE A 319 -8.32 25.93 -5.12
N ARG A 320 -8.18 26.53 -6.32
CA ARG A 320 -7.80 27.92 -6.53
C ARG A 320 -8.61 28.92 -5.70
N ALA A 321 -9.93 28.81 -5.75
CA ALA A 321 -10.81 29.70 -4.99
C ALA A 321 -10.57 29.66 -3.47
N LYS A 322 -10.02 28.55 -2.95
CA LYS A 322 -9.83 28.29 -1.52
C LYS A 322 -8.45 28.70 -1.00
N TYR A 323 -7.43 28.72 -1.86
CA TYR A 323 -6.08 29.08 -1.44
C TYR A 323 -5.60 30.47 -1.92
N ARG A 324 -6.34 31.14 -2.83
CA ARG A 324 -5.91 32.42 -3.45
C ARG A 324 -5.55 33.54 -2.49
N THR A 325 -6.05 33.52 -1.27
CA THR A 325 -5.72 34.47 -0.21
C THR A 325 -4.42 34.10 0.52
N CYS A 326 -3.91 32.89 0.32
CA CYS A 326 -2.74 32.34 1.00
C CYS A 326 -1.52 32.22 0.07
N MET A 327 -1.77 32.02 -1.23
CA MET A 327 -0.73 31.66 -2.18
C MET A 327 -1.12 32.07 -3.60
N SER A 328 -0.14 32.43 -4.42
CA SER A 328 -0.38 32.67 -5.85
C SER A 328 -0.65 31.36 -6.60
N PHE A 329 -1.33 31.44 -7.74
CA PHE A 329 -1.53 30.27 -8.63
C PHE A 329 -0.19 29.67 -9.08
N LYS A 330 0.78 30.53 -9.40
CA LYS A 330 2.14 30.16 -9.78
C LYS A 330 2.82 29.30 -8.70
N ASP A 331 2.80 29.76 -7.45
CA ASP A 331 3.40 29.03 -6.33
C ASP A 331 2.68 27.70 -6.07
N ALA A 332 1.35 27.66 -6.25
CA ALA A 332 0.58 26.44 -6.12
C ALA A 332 0.99 25.40 -7.18
N VAL A 333 1.19 25.81 -8.44
CA VAL A 333 1.68 24.92 -9.50
C VAL A 333 3.10 24.44 -9.19
N LEU A 334 3.99 25.31 -8.74
CA LEU A 334 5.35 24.95 -8.36
C LEU A 334 5.39 23.95 -7.21
N ARG A 335 4.55 24.11 -6.18
CA ARG A 335 4.45 23.15 -5.08
C ARG A 335 3.91 21.79 -5.56
N ALA A 336 2.97 21.78 -6.47
CA ALA A 336 2.49 20.55 -7.09
C ALA A 336 3.59 19.86 -7.89
N TRP A 337 4.39 20.63 -8.66
CA TRP A 337 5.55 20.11 -9.38
C TRP A 337 6.61 19.53 -8.42
N GLN A 338 6.99 20.28 -7.37
CA GLN A 338 7.88 19.79 -6.33
C GLN A 338 7.39 18.49 -5.68
N LYS A 339 6.09 18.37 -5.39
CA LYS A 339 5.53 17.13 -4.85
C LYS A 339 5.79 15.95 -5.77
N LEU A 340 5.70 16.11 -7.10
CA LEU A 340 6.00 15.04 -8.06
C LEU A 340 7.48 14.66 -8.03
N GLN A 341 8.38 15.64 -7.96
CA GLN A 341 9.82 15.43 -7.84
C GLN A 341 10.19 14.69 -6.54
N ILE A 342 9.72 15.19 -5.41
CA ILE A 342 9.93 14.59 -4.07
C ILE A 342 9.45 13.12 -4.02
N ARG A 343 8.38 12.81 -4.74
CA ARG A 343 7.88 11.44 -4.84
C ARG A 343 8.64 10.57 -5.85
N GLY A 344 9.59 11.13 -6.59
CA GLY A 344 10.33 10.44 -7.65
C GLY A 344 9.45 10.05 -8.84
N LEU A 345 8.41 10.83 -9.13
CA LEU A 345 7.48 10.55 -10.24
C LEU A 345 7.95 11.19 -11.55
N ILE A 346 8.69 12.31 -11.46
CA ILE A 346 9.28 13.05 -12.58
C ILE A 346 10.77 13.31 -12.29
N GLY A 347 11.49 13.84 -13.30
CA GLY A 347 12.89 14.22 -13.18
C GLY A 347 13.11 15.45 -12.31
N ASN A 348 14.36 15.97 -12.32
CA ASN A 348 14.73 17.17 -11.55
C ASN A 348 14.61 18.47 -12.36
N ASP A 349 13.91 18.43 -13.48
CA ASP A 349 13.75 19.58 -14.36
C ASP A 349 12.99 20.70 -13.66
N THR A 350 13.47 21.91 -13.84
CA THR A 350 12.76 23.11 -13.36
C THR A 350 11.58 23.43 -14.28
N LEU A 351 10.43 23.68 -13.67
CA LEU A 351 9.29 24.22 -14.43
C LEU A 351 9.53 25.72 -14.66
N ASP A 352 9.55 26.15 -15.92
CA ASP A 352 9.69 27.56 -16.24
C ASP A 352 8.49 28.36 -15.74
N VAL A 353 8.74 29.14 -14.71
CA VAL A 353 7.72 29.93 -14.03
C VAL A 353 7.22 31.11 -14.86
N SER A 354 7.99 31.59 -15.88
CA SER A 354 7.57 32.66 -16.77
C SER A 354 6.38 32.25 -17.64
N LEU A 355 6.27 30.92 -17.91
CA LEU A 355 5.21 30.32 -18.69
C LEU A 355 3.92 30.06 -17.90
N ILE A 356 3.96 30.22 -16.56
CA ILE A 356 2.79 29.97 -15.72
C ILE A 356 1.97 31.25 -15.59
N ASN A 357 0.87 31.29 -16.27
CA ASN A 357 -0.12 32.37 -16.22
C ASN A 357 -1.48 31.83 -15.87
N GLU A 358 -2.10 32.41 -14.85
CA GLU A 358 -3.40 31.99 -14.31
C GLU A 358 -4.54 31.98 -15.33
N LYS A 359 -4.48 32.86 -16.37
CA LYS A 359 -5.54 33.01 -17.36
C LYS A 359 -5.39 32.05 -18.56
N ILE A 360 -4.15 31.69 -18.91
CA ILE A 360 -3.85 30.94 -20.14
C ILE A 360 -3.30 29.53 -19.91
N THR A 361 -2.69 29.26 -18.73
CA THR A 361 -2.12 27.94 -18.45
C THR A 361 -3.20 26.89 -18.30
N LYS A 362 -3.15 25.85 -19.14
CA LYS A 362 -4.06 24.71 -19.08
C LYS A 362 -3.45 23.56 -18.29
N LEU A 363 -4.31 22.82 -17.59
CA LEU A 363 -3.89 21.61 -16.87
C LEU A 363 -3.23 20.57 -17.78
N SER A 364 -3.74 20.42 -19.02
CA SER A 364 -3.15 19.53 -20.03
C SER A 364 -1.69 19.79 -20.31
N ASP A 365 -1.31 21.07 -20.37
CA ASP A 365 0.03 21.47 -20.76
C ASP A 365 1.03 21.17 -19.65
N ILE A 366 0.65 21.39 -18.38
CA ILE A 366 1.48 21.04 -17.24
C ILE A 366 1.60 19.51 -17.08
N ILE A 367 0.52 18.75 -17.33
CA ILE A 367 0.57 17.27 -17.33
C ILE A 367 1.51 16.77 -18.43
N LEU A 368 1.46 17.35 -19.63
CA LEU A 368 2.34 16.97 -20.73
C LEU A 368 3.81 17.17 -20.34
N ARG A 369 4.16 18.35 -19.81
CA ARG A 369 5.53 18.63 -19.32
C ARG A 369 5.99 17.67 -18.22
N ALA A 370 5.09 17.29 -17.31
CA ALA A 370 5.41 16.29 -16.28
C ALA A 370 5.70 14.90 -16.87
N LYS A 371 4.96 14.51 -17.92
CA LYS A 371 5.21 13.26 -18.66
C LYS A 371 6.55 13.32 -19.40
N GLU A 372 6.88 14.42 -20.04
CA GLU A 372 8.15 14.66 -20.70
C GLU A 372 9.33 14.59 -19.70
N SER A 373 9.23 15.26 -18.56
CA SER A 373 10.23 15.19 -17.48
C SER A 373 10.40 13.76 -16.93
N ARG A 374 9.32 12.97 -16.86
CA ARG A 374 9.42 11.56 -16.49
C ARG A 374 10.15 10.74 -17.57
N GLN A 375 9.84 10.96 -18.85
CA GLN A 375 10.43 10.23 -19.98
C GLN A 375 11.91 10.54 -20.15
N SER A 376 12.33 11.81 -19.96
CA SER A 376 13.73 12.25 -20.04
C SER A 376 14.60 11.79 -18.87
N SER A 377 13.97 11.34 -17.76
CA SER A 377 14.69 10.89 -16.55
C SER A 377 14.69 9.36 -16.39
N THR A 378 15.79 8.80 -15.96
CA THR A 378 15.90 7.37 -15.65
C THR A 378 15.22 7.04 -14.30
N THR A 379 14.84 5.77 -14.12
CA THR A 379 14.30 5.29 -12.83
C THR A 379 15.30 5.49 -11.69
N LEU A 380 16.61 5.32 -11.96
CA LEU A 380 17.66 5.53 -10.97
C LEU A 380 17.74 7.00 -10.52
N GLN A 381 17.69 7.94 -11.47
CA GLN A 381 17.67 9.37 -11.18
C GLN A 381 16.48 9.77 -10.32
N ARG A 382 15.27 9.33 -10.68
CA ARG A 382 14.05 9.60 -9.91
C ARG A 382 14.09 8.98 -8.51
N LYS A 383 14.64 7.77 -8.38
CA LYS A 383 14.85 7.12 -7.08
C LYS A 383 15.86 7.89 -6.21
N LYS A 384 16.93 8.40 -6.82
CA LYS A 384 17.91 9.25 -6.14
C LYS A 384 17.25 10.54 -5.62
N ILE A 385 16.49 11.26 -6.45
CA ILE A 385 15.77 12.48 -6.06
C ILE A 385 14.88 12.20 -4.85
N LYS A 386 14.06 11.14 -4.92
CA LYS A 386 13.19 10.74 -3.81
C LYS A 386 13.95 10.50 -2.50
N ASN A 387 15.08 9.81 -2.57
CA ASN A 387 15.89 9.49 -1.40
C ASN A 387 16.59 10.74 -0.84
N ASP A 388 17.14 11.59 -1.69
CA ASP A 388 17.81 12.82 -1.29
C ASP A 388 16.81 13.79 -0.63
N MET A 389 15.61 13.91 -1.17
CA MET A 389 14.55 14.73 -0.59
C MET A 389 14.05 14.15 0.76
N PHE A 390 13.94 12.84 0.88
CA PHE A 390 13.64 12.20 2.16
C PHE A 390 14.70 12.56 3.21
N LYS A 391 15.98 12.43 2.87
CA LYS A 391 17.10 12.83 3.75
C LYS A 391 17.01 14.29 4.14
N TYR A 392 16.83 15.18 3.16
CA TYR A 392 16.76 16.63 3.37
C TYR A 392 15.67 17.02 4.38
N PHE A 393 14.46 16.50 4.23
CA PHE A 393 13.37 16.84 5.15
C PHE A 393 13.63 16.31 6.57
N TRP A 394 14.15 15.09 6.67
CA TRP A 394 14.43 14.48 7.98
C TRP A 394 15.66 15.04 8.66
N SER A 395 16.65 15.58 7.95
CA SER A 395 17.84 16.19 8.56
C SER A 395 17.51 17.43 9.39
N GLY A 396 16.39 18.09 9.11
CA GLY A 396 15.91 19.23 9.92
C GLY A 396 15.16 18.80 11.20
N VAL A 397 14.92 17.51 11.42
CA VAL A 397 14.22 17.01 12.62
C VAL A 397 15.24 16.69 13.71
N PRO A 398 15.15 17.29 14.93
CA PRO A 398 16.07 17.00 16.03
C PRO A 398 16.12 15.51 16.38
N ILE A 399 17.30 15.02 16.76
CA ILE A 399 17.48 13.61 17.19
C ILE A 399 16.58 13.25 18.38
N SER A 400 16.34 14.19 19.28
CA SER A 400 15.42 14.03 20.42
C SER A 400 13.99 13.71 19.96
N ASP A 401 13.54 14.33 18.87
CA ASP A 401 12.21 14.10 18.29
C ASP A 401 12.15 12.76 17.54
N LEU A 402 13.24 12.36 16.87
CA LEU A 402 13.36 11.03 16.25
C LEU A 402 13.29 9.91 17.31
N LEU A 403 13.98 10.08 18.46
CA LEU A 403 13.93 9.11 19.58
C LEU A 403 12.53 9.03 20.20
N LYS A 404 11.80 10.14 20.28
CA LYS A 404 10.39 10.13 20.73
C LYS A 404 9.48 9.39 19.73
N LEU A 405 9.63 9.64 18.42
CA LEU A 405 8.90 8.90 17.39
C LEU A 405 9.17 7.41 17.48
N GLN A 406 10.44 7.03 17.64
CA GLN A 406 10.87 5.64 17.80
C GLN A 406 10.16 4.97 18.99
N LYS A 407 10.01 5.67 20.11
CA LYS A 407 9.31 5.19 21.30
C LYS A 407 7.79 5.07 21.06
N LEU A 408 7.19 6.08 20.46
CA LEU A 408 5.74 6.13 20.22
C LEU A 408 5.29 5.08 19.21
N TYR A 409 6.06 4.84 18.15
CA TYR A 409 5.77 3.81 17.13
C TYR A 409 6.47 2.45 17.43
N ALA A 410 6.96 2.21 18.66
CA ALA A 410 7.73 1.01 18.98
C ALA A 410 7.02 -0.29 18.60
N LYS A 411 5.71 -0.37 18.84
CA LYS A 411 4.90 -1.54 18.47
C LYS A 411 4.74 -1.68 16.97
N ASP A 412 4.56 -0.58 16.22
CA ASP A 412 4.48 -0.63 14.76
C ASP A 412 5.78 -1.15 14.15
N PHE A 413 6.95 -0.70 14.63
CA PHE A 413 8.24 -1.21 14.19
C PHE A 413 8.38 -2.71 14.46
N GLU A 414 8.05 -3.15 15.66
CA GLU A 414 8.19 -4.56 16.05
C GLU A 414 7.18 -5.47 15.32
N LEU A 415 5.90 -5.12 15.33
CA LEU A 415 4.84 -5.93 14.73
C LEU A 415 5.01 -6.06 13.22
N PHE A 416 5.33 -4.97 12.55
CA PHE A 416 5.36 -4.93 11.08
C PHE A 416 6.77 -5.09 10.48
N ASP A 417 7.78 -5.36 11.31
CA ASP A 417 9.15 -5.62 10.88
C ASP A 417 9.75 -4.46 10.07
N TYR A 418 9.67 -3.26 10.65
CA TYR A 418 10.33 -2.09 10.11
C TYR A 418 11.55 -1.71 10.95
N GLU A 419 12.57 -1.15 10.29
CA GLU A 419 13.79 -0.71 10.96
C GLU A 419 13.50 0.48 11.87
N LYS A 420 13.81 0.30 13.15
CA LYS A 420 13.51 1.27 14.20
C LYS A 420 14.44 2.49 14.17
N SER A 421 15.71 2.27 13.80
CA SER A 421 16.77 3.28 13.77
C SER A 421 17.52 3.26 12.44
N PRO A 422 16.84 3.58 11.30
CA PRO A 422 17.51 3.53 10.01
C PRO A 422 18.68 4.51 9.96
N SER A 423 19.85 4.02 9.53
CA SER A 423 21.09 4.81 9.47
C SER A 423 20.93 6.12 8.71
N ILE A 424 20.11 6.11 7.66
CA ILE A 424 19.77 7.30 6.87
C ILE A 424 19.17 8.46 7.68
N LEU A 425 18.58 8.20 8.85
CA LEU A 425 17.97 9.21 9.73
C LEU A 425 18.83 9.50 10.97
N PHE A 426 19.44 8.47 11.55
CA PHE A 426 20.11 8.57 12.83
C PHE A 426 21.59 8.95 12.73
N GLN A 427 22.26 8.66 11.59
CA GLN A 427 23.65 9.07 11.38
C GLN A 427 23.80 10.53 10.95
N LEU A 428 22.82 11.10 10.23
CA LEU A 428 22.86 12.49 9.76
C LEU A 428 22.80 13.51 10.89
N ASN A 429 22.22 13.15 12.04
CA ASN A 429 22.02 14.05 13.18
C ASN A 429 23.10 13.93 14.26
N VAL A 430 24.14 13.13 14.06
CA VAL A 430 25.30 13.03 14.98
C VAL A 430 26.44 13.96 14.52
N ALA A 431 26.39 14.45 13.30
CA ALA A 431 27.43 15.31 12.69
C ALA A 431 27.07 16.80 12.66
N SER A 432 25.94 17.20 13.23
CA SER A 432 25.50 18.59 13.41
C SER A 432 25.37 18.93 14.90
#